data_7e6a8cebf1cb82573c336361594a8468
#
_entry.id   7e6a8cebf1cb82573c336361594a8468
#
_cell.length_a   1.000
_cell.length_b   1.000
_cell.length_c   1.000
_cell.angle_alpha   90.00
_cell.angle_beta   90.00
_cell.angle_gamma   90.00
#
_symmetry.space_group_name_H-M   'P 1'
#
loop_
_entity.id
_entity.type
_entity.pdbx_description
1 polymer ?
#
loop_
_entity_poly.entity_id
_entity_poly.type
_entity_poly.pdbx_seq_one_letter_code
_entity_poly.pdbx_strand_id
1 'polypeptide(L)'
;MYDDYFTFRSVTTAMRGSRILEAMGIQSLTVRTPKQLQQQGCGYSLRVRGDTAARAKHALKQAEIQYSRIYRKDENGQWREVTE
;
A
#
# COMPACT_ATOMS: atom_id res chain seq x y z
N MET A 1 -11.22 -8.69 9.41
CA MET A 1 -10.85 -7.70 8.36
C MET A 1 -9.35 -7.54 8.31
N TYR A 2 -8.79 -7.39 7.15
CA TYR A 2 -7.35 -7.23 6.98
C TYR A 2 -7.05 -5.87 6.35
N ASP A 3 -5.77 -5.49 6.44
CA ASP A 3 -5.27 -4.29 5.76
C ASP A 3 -4.16 -4.70 4.79
N ASP A 4 -4.10 -4.02 3.66
CA ASP A 4 -3.01 -4.20 2.70
C ASP A 4 -2.09 -2.99 2.75
N TYR A 5 -0.79 -3.25 2.69
CA TYR A 5 0.25 -2.24 2.70
C TYR A 5 0.97 -2.28 1.36
N PHE A 6 0.87 -1.20 0.62
CA PHE A 6 1.59 -1.04 -0.65
C PHE A 6 2.89 -0.33 -0.33
N THR A 7 4.02 -0.98 -0.56
CA THR A 7 5.32 -0.41 -0.18
C THR A 7 5.92 0.37 -1.33
N PHE A 8 6.63 1.46 -1.00
CA PHE A 8 7.22 2.35 -1.99
C PHE A 8 8.66 2.66 -1.59
N ARG A 9 9.53 2.76 -2.59
CA ARG A 9 10.92 3.14 -2.36
C ARG A 9 11.07 4.63 -2.11
N SER A 10 10.15 5.42 -2.65
CA SER A 10 10.21 6.88 -2.57
C SER A 10 8.98 7.41 -1.88
N VAL A 11 9.19 8.34 -0.94
CA VAL A 11 8.07 9.00 -0.29
C VAL A 11 7.26 9.81 -1.31
N THR A 12 7.94 10.37 -2.31
CA THR A 12 7.25 11.14 -3.35
C THR A 12 6.25 10.28 -4.10
N THR A 13 6.65 9.07 -4.49
CA THR A 13 5.76 8.15 -5.19
C THR A 13 4.60 7.72 -4.28
N ALA A 14 4.89 7.47 -3.00
CA ALA A 14 3.85 7.13 -2.04
C ALA A 14 2.83 8.24 -1.91
N MET A 15 3.29 9.49 -1.85
CA MET A 15 2.38 10.63 -1.76
C MET A 15 1.54 10.81 -3.01
N ARG A 16 2.13 10.59 -4.19
CA ARG A 16 1.36 10.62 -5.43
C ARG A 16 0.29 9.55 -5.42
N GLY A 17 0.64 8.35 -4.96
CA GLY A 17 -0.33 7.27 -4.84
C GLY A 17 -1.46 7.62 -3.89
N SER A 18 -1.12 8.24 -2.77
CA SER A 18 -2.12 8.66 -1.78
C SER A 18 -3.13 9.63 -2.41
N ARG A 19 -2.65 10.59 -3.21
CA ARG A 19 -3.53 11.55 -3.86
C ARG A 19 -4.45 10.90 -4.88
N ILE A 20 -3.91 9.92 -5.63
CA ILE A 20 -4.73 9.18 -6.59
C ILE A 20 -5.84 8.44 -5.87
N LEU A 21 -5.52 7.76 -4.77
CA LEU A 21 -6.52 7.02 -4.01
C LEU A 21 -7.58 7.95 -3.43
N GLU A 22 -7.14 9.10 -2.91
CA GLU A 22 -8.07 10.08 -2.36
C GLU A 22 -9.04 10.57 -3.43
N ALA A 23 -8.53 10.85 -4.63
CA ALA A 23 -9.37 11.30 -5.74
C ALA A 23 -10.38 10.24 -6.15
N MET A 24 -10.09 8.97 -5.89
CA MET A 24 -11.00 7.87 -6.20
C MET A 24 -11.91 7.51 -5.02
N GLY A 25 -11.86 8.28 -3.95
CA GLY A 25 -12.67 8.02 -2.77
C GLY A 25 -12.19 6.84 -1.94
N ILE A 26 -10.94 6.46 -2.10
CA ILE A 26 -10.35 5.33 -1.38
C ILE A 26 -9.50 5.87 -0.25
N GLN A 27 -9.85 5.54 0.98
CA GLN A 27 -9.08 5.98 2.14
C GLN A 27 -7.77 5.20 2.21
N SER A 28 -6.69 5.93 2.42
CA SER A 28 -5.38 5.33 2.66
C SER A 28 -4.66 6.13 3.73
N LEU A 29 -3.68 5.49 4.35
CA LEU A 29 -2.86 6.14 5.37
C LEU A 29 -1.41 5.94 4.97
N THR A 30 -0.68 7.06 4.83
CA THR A 30 0.75 7.00 4.55
C THR A 30 1.47 6.73 5.86
N VAL A 31 2.21 5.62 5.92
CA VAL A 31 2.91 5.20 7.13
C VAL A 31 4.34 4.83 6.81
N ARG A 32 5.20 4.87 7.83
CA ARG A 32 6.53 4.29 7.71
C ARG A 32 6.34 2.77 7.60
N THR A 33 7.06 2.18 6.66
CA THR A 33 6.96 0.73 6.48
C THR A 33 7.44 0.04 7.75
N PRO A 34 6.64 -0.89 8.33
CA PRO A 34 7.07 -1.65 9.49
C PRO A 34 8.42 -2.33 9.24
N LYS A 35 9.24 -2.43 10.27
CA LYS A 35 10.60 -2.93 10.12
C LYS A 35 10.66 -4.31 9.49
N GLN A 36 9.73 -5.18 9.84
CA GLN A 36 9.71 -6.54 9.32
C GLN A 36 9.42 -6.59 7.83
N LEU A 37 8.92 -5.50 7.23
CA LEU A 37 8.62 -5.42 5.82
C LEU A 37 9.61 -4.57 5.04
N GLN A 38 10.53 -3.91 5.73
CA GLN A 38 11.50 -3.04 5.08
C GLN A 38 12.53 -3.89 4.35
N GLN A 39 12.50 -3.81 3.04
CA GLN A 39 13.47 -4.47 2.19
C GLN A 39 13.84 -3.51 1.08
N GLN A 40 15.13 -3.44 0.77
CA GLN A 40 15.63 -2.69 -0.39
C GLN A 40 15.18 -1.23 -0.39
N GLY A 41 15.13 -0.60 0.78
CA GLY A 41 14.86 0.83 0.86
C GLY A 41 13.41 1.23 0.75
N CYS A 42 12.46 0.31 0.85
CA CYS A 42 11.05 0.65 0.84
C CYS A 42 10.63 1.16 2.21
N GLY A 43 10.87 2.47 2.44
CA GLY A 43 10.66 3.07 3.76
C GLY A 43 9.25 3.58 4.02
N TYR A 44 8.40 3.67 3.01
CA TYR A 44 7.05 4.21 3.14
C TYR A 44 6.03 3.28 2.52
N SER A 45 4.84 3.25 3.10
CA SER A 45 3.76 2.40 2.63
C SER A 45 2.45 3.16 2.65
N LEU A 46 1.54 2.75 1.79
CA LEU A 46 0.14 3.16 1.87
C LEU A 46 -0.65 1.99 2.44
N ARG A 47 -1.28 2.24 3.58
CA ARG A 47 -2.12 1.25 4.23
C ARG A 47 -3.55 1.47 3.78
N VAL A 48 -4.18 0.44 3.23
CA VAL A 48 -5.58 0.50 2.82
C VAL A 48 -6.34 -0.66 3.45
N ARG A 49 -7.62 -0.42 3.69
CA ARG A 49 -8.49 -1.45 4.23
C ARG A 49 -8.69 -2.55 3.18
N GLY A 50 -8.83 -3.77 3.67
CA GLY A 50 -8.96 -4.92 2.79
C GLY A 50 -10.13 -4.84 1.82
N ASP A 51 -11.25 -4.23 2.26
CA ASP A 51 -12.44 -4.13 1.42
C ASP A 51 -12.24 -3.20 0.23
N THR A 52 -11.22 -2.33 0.24
CA THR A 52 -10.93 -1.44 -0.87
C THR A 52 -9.59 -1.74 -1.53
N ALA A 53 -8.90 -2.77 -1.07
CA ALA A 53 -7.53 -3.04 -1.54
C ALA A 53 -7.47 -3.34 -3.03
N ALA A 54 -8.41 -4.10 -3.56
CA ALA A 54 -8.43 -4.42 -4.99
C ALA A 54 -8.65 -3.17 -5.84
N ARG A 55 -9.55 -2.28 -5.39
CA ARG A 55 -9.78 -1.02 -6.06
C ARG A 55 -8.55 -0.12 -6.00
N ALA A 56 -7.88 -0.12 -4.85
CA ALA A 56 -6.65 0.66 -4.68
C ALA A 56 -5.58 0.18 -5.64
N LYS A 57 -5.39 -1.13 -5.75
CA LYS A 57 -4.41 -1.69 -6.67
C LYS A 57 -4.71 -1.29 -8.11
N HIS A 58 -5.97 -1.39 -8.50
CA HIS A 58 -6.38 -1.03 -9.85
C HIS A 58 -6.13 0.46 -10.10
N ALA A 59 -6.50 1.32 -9.15
CA ALA A 59 -6.33 2.76 -9.31
C ALA A 59 -4.85 3.14 -9.45
N LEU A 60 -3.98 2.54 -8.65
CA LEU A 60 -2.55 2.81 -8.72
C LEU A 60 -1.97 2.36 -10.07
N LYS A 61 -2.40 1.20 -10.55
CA LYS A 61 -1.92 0.71 -11.85
C LYS A 61 -2.41 1.59 -13.00
N GLN A 62 -3.66 2.03 -12.96
CA GLN A 62 -4.20 2.91 -13.98
C GLN A 62 -3.45 4.24 -14.03
N ALA A 63 -3.02 4.74 -12.88
CA ALA A 63 -2.28 5.99 -12.80
C ALA A 63 -0.78 5.80 -12.99
N GLU A 64 -0.35 4.57 -13.27
CA GLU A 64 1.06 4.22 -13.46
C GLU A 64 1.92 4.57 -12.24
N ILE A 65 1.34 4.43 -11.06
CA ILE A 65 2.06 4.58 -9.80
C ILE A 65 2.64 3.22 -9.45
N GLN A 66 3.97 3.12 -9.45
CA GLN A 66 4.65 1.86 -9.21
C GLN A 66 4.90 1.68 -7.72
N TYR A 67 4.31 0.63 -7.16
CA TYR A 67 4.63 0.18 -5.81
C TYR A 67 5.57 -1.02 -5.93
N SER A 68 6.29 -1.30 -4.84
CA SER A 68 7.25 -2.41 -4.87
C SER A 68 6.58 -3.73 -4.57
N ARG A 69 5.85 -3.80 -3.46
CA ARG A 69 5.20 -5.03 -3.01
C ARG A 69 3.92 -4.68 -2.28
N ILE A 70 3.07 -5.70 -2.10
CA ILE A 70 1.87 -5.59 -1.29
C ILE A 70 1.99 -6.61 -0.18
N TYR A 71 1.83 -6.17 1.07
CA TYR A 71 1.80 -7.06 2.21
C TYR A 71 0.45 -6.95 2.89
N ARG A 72 -0.05 -8.07 3.35
CA ARG A 72 -1.33 -8.14 4.05
C ARG A 72 -1.12 -8.44 5.51
N LYS A 73 -1.76 -7.66 6.36
CA LYS A 73 -1.79 -7.90 7.79
C LYS A 73 -3.21 -8.35 8.14
N ASP A 74 -3.34 -9.58 8.61
CA ASP A 74 -4.65 -10.11 8.94
C ASP A 74 -5.10 -9.63 10.33
N GLU A 75 -6.29 -10.02 10.74
CA GLU A 75 -6.86 -9.56 12.00
C GLU A 75 -6.11 -10.09 13.22
N ASN A 76 -5.29 -11.12 13.04
CA ASN A 76 -4.44 -11.66 14.10
C ASN A 76 -3.06 -11.00 14.13
N GLY A 77 -2.83 -10.03 13.27
CA GLY A 77 -1.54 -9.35 13.19
C GLY A 77 -0.48 -10.10 12.41
N GLN A 78 -0.86 -11.15 11.69
CA GLN A 78 0.06 -11.94 10.88
C GLN A 78 0.27 -11.28 9.53
N TRP A 79 1.50 -11.29 9.05
CA TRP A 79 1.88 -10.68 7.78
C TRP A 79 2.10 -11.74 6.72
N ARG A 80 1.69 -11.43 5.49
CA ARG A 80 2.06 -12.23 4.33
C ARG A 80 2.14 -11.34 3.10
N GLU A 81 2.97 -11.73 2.15
CA GLU A 81 3.07 -11.00 0.88
C GLU A 81 1.90 -11.41 -0.01
N VAL A 82 1.30 -10.42 -0.67
CA VAL A 82 0.23 -10.65 -1.63
C VAL A 82 0.85 -10.67 -3.01
N THR A 83 0.76 -11.81 -3.68
CA THR A 83 1.25 -11.93 -5.05
C THR A 83 0.15 -11.53 -6.02
N GLU A 84 0.55 -10.90 -7.12
CA GLU A 84 -0.42 -10.49 -8.13
C GLU A 84 -0.65 -11.56 -9.17
#